data_17a5cfe8749b431d87d1e22b843e09e0
#
_entry.id   17a5cfe8749b431d87d1e22b843e09e0
#
_cell.length_a   1.000
_cell.length_b   1.000
_cell.length_c   1.000
_cell.angle_alpha   90.00
_cell.angle_beta   90.00
_cell.angle_gamma   90.00
#
_symmetry.space_group_name_H-M   'P 1'
#
loop_
_entity.id
_entity.type
_entity.pdbx_description
1 polymer ?
#
loop_
_entity_poly.entity_id
_entity_poly.type
_entity_poly.pdbx_seq_one_letter_code
_entity_poly.pdbx_strand_id
1 'polypeptide(L)'
;MAMAAAACTGAVGAHGQPAASGKGGAHRYVRDLETAYDVDVFVAGGGPSGVAAAVTAARCGAKVFLAESAGAFGGMATAAFVPAFAQFTDGVNFLADGFGREVREVACAGIPEIYEGWVVINPERLKTFYDGVAQKAGVEFSFFTNVVDAVARDGRIEYAVLSSKRGLFAVKAKTYVDCTGDGDMLAFAGARFEYGTNGDREVQPPTLCSIWSGIDFARRTCADQEKLQEAIKDGVFSVPDLHLPGFFKAIPGVPGVGIGNVGHVFGTDAADERSLTAAMLDARKRLAEYEKYYKKYLTGYEKMALVCTAPRLGVRESRRFVCDAMLTEGEFLSRAVFPDEIGRYAYPIDLHVSKADAEAFKRMWHEFRTKYRYKKGESYGIPYRSLVPKSLSNALVAGRCLGADRKMQASIRVMPGCFITGQAAGAAAALAAVKDGDVRALDVKALQKRLKELGAYLPNA
;
A
#
# COMPACT_ATOMS: atom_id res chain seq x y z
N MET A 1 51.47 26.52 -16.92
CA MET A 1 50.43 26.92 -15.94
C MET A 1 49.43 25.82 -15.84
N ALA A 2 49.49 24.98 -14.82
CA ALA A 2 48.61 23.87 -14.56
C ALA A 2 47.48 24.36 -13.63
N MET A 3 46.23 24.22 -14.06
CA MET A 3 45.08 24.44 -13.19
C MET A 3 44.73 23.14 -12.46
N ALA A 4 44.82 23.18 -11.14
CA ALA A 4 44.45 22.10 -10.25
C ALA A 4 42.93 21.97 -10.18
N ALA A 5 42.42 20.78 -10.46
CA ALA A 5 41.00 20.42 -10.21
C ALA A 5 40.88 20.01 -8.74
N ALA A 6 40.13 20.78 -7.96
CA ALA A 6 39.75 20.43 -6.60
C ALA A 6 38.72 19.30 -6.61
N ALA A 7 39.09 18.14 -6.06
CA ALA A 7 38.21 17.04 -5.80
C ALA A 7 37.39 17.31 -4.53
N CYS A 8 36.10 17.58 -4.65
CA CYS A 8 35.16 17.55 -3.53
C CYS A 8 34.83 16.10 -3.20
N THR A 9 35.46 15.56 -2.16
CA THR A 9 35.07 14.28 -1.54
C THR A 9 33.91 14.55 -0.56
N GLY A 10 32.70 14.49 -1.06
CA GLY A 10 31.52 14.41 -0.21
C GLY A 10 31.34 12.98 0.29
N ALA A 11 31.31 12.80 1.61
CA ALA A 11 31.02 11.52 2.24
C ALA A 11 29.59 11.07 1.89
N VAL A 12 29.48 10.08 1.01
CA VAL A 12 28.21 9.38 0.70
C VAL A 12 27.90 8.47 1.88
N GLY A 13 26.81 8.75 2.59
CA GLY A 13 26.27 7.89 3.65
C GLY A 13 26.03 6.47 3.12
N ALA A 14 26.44 5.47 3.89
CA ALA A 14 26.33 4.07 3.53
C ALA A 14 24.85 3.66 3.34
N HIS A 15 24.36 3.70 2.11
CA HIS A 15 23.15 3.00 1.71
C HIS A 15 23.51 1.53 1.51
N GLY A 16 22.83 0.62 2.24
CA GLY A 16 22.94 -0.81 2.02
C GLY A 16 22.44 -1.17 0.62
N GLN A 17 23.29 -1.07 -0.39
CA GLN A 17 23.03 -1.68 -1.69
C GLN A 17 23.11 -3.20 -1.53
N PRO A 18 22.21 -3.98 -2.15
CA PRO A 18 22.40 -5.42 -2.25
C PRO A 18 23.71 -5.68 -3.00
N ALA A 19 24.54 -6.57 -2.45
CA ALA A 19 25.79 -6.93 -3.08
C ALA A 19 25.54 -7.44 -4.50
N ALA A 20 25.96 -6.69 -5.49
CA ALA A 20 25.94 -7.11 -6.88
C ALA A 20 26.97 -8.25 -7.06
N SER A 21 26.50 -9.49 -7.09
CA SER A 21 27.29 -10.65 -7.50
C SER A 21 27.40 -10.68 -9.04
N GLY A 22 28.15 -9.77 -9.61
CA GLY A 22 28.42 -9.74 -11.04
C GLY A 22 29.78 -9.14 -11.31
N LYS A 23 30.64 -9.85 -12.03
CA LYS A 23 31.89 -9.35 -12.62
C LYS A 23 31.57 -8.42 -13.83
N GLY A 24 30.79 -7.37 -13.57
CA GLY A 24 30.47 -6.36 -14.58
C GLY A 24 31.04 -5.01 -14.16
N GLY A 25 31.79 -4.34 -15.05
CA GLY A 25 32.24 -2.97 -14.81
C GLY A 25 31.08 -2.00 -14.69
N ALA A 26 31.25 -0.93 -13.89
CA ALA A 26 30.28 0.16 -13.84
C ALA A 26 30.27 0.91 -15.19
N HIS A 27 29.07 1.11 -15.74
CA HIS A 27 28.87 1.94 -16.93
C HIS A 27 28.28 3.28 -16.51
N ARG A 28 28.87 4.38 -17.01
CA ARG A 28 28.31 5.72 -16.85
C ARG A 28 27.34 5.98 -17.98
N TYR A 29 26.08 6.29 -17.63
CA TYR A 29 25.04 6.73 -18.56
C TYR A 29 24.68 8.18 -18.27
N VAL A 30 24.77 9.06 -19.28
CA VAL A 30 24.45 10.48 -19.15
C VAL A 30 23.42 10.83 -20.21
N ARG A 31 22.36 11.50 -19.81
CA ARG A 31 21.32 11.97 -20.71
C ARG A 31 20.70 13.26 -20.15
N ASP A 32 20.47 14.22 -21.03
CA ASP A 32 19.64 15.37 -20.72
C ASP A 32 18.16 14.96 -20.66
N LEU A 33 17.44 15.38 -19.62
CA LEU A 33 16.05 15.05 -19.42
C LEU A 33 15.17 16.26 -19.74
N GLU A 34 14.18 16.07 -20.58
CA GLU A 34 13.09 17.03 -20.76
C GLU A 34 12.24 17.08 -19.48
N THR A 35 11.93 18.28 -18.97
CA THR A 35 10.89 18.45 -17.96
C THR A 35 9.53 18.36 -18.66
N ALA A 36 8.91 17.16 -18.60
CA ALA A 36 7.65 16.92 -19.28
C ALA A 36 6.44 17.47 -18.51
N TYR A 37 6.56 17.55 -17.20
CA TYR A 37 5.52 18.07 -16.31
C TYR A 37 6.13 19.02 -15.29
N ASP A 38 5.49 20.20 -15.14
CA ASP A 38 5.77 21.18 -14.08
C ASP A 38 4.42 21.49 -13.41
N VAL A 39 4.27 21.04 -12.17
CA VAL A 39 2.98 20.99 -11.49
C VAL A 39 3.10 21.47 -10.03
N ASP A 40 1.98 21.71 -9.37
CA ASP A 40 1.98 22.00 -7.93
C ASP A 40 2.27 20.77 -7.11
N VAL A 41 1.63 19.63 -7.46
CA VAL A 41 1.74 18.35 -6.74
C VAL A 41 2.03 17.21 -7.70
N PHE A 42 3.12 16.51 -7.46
CA PHE A 42 3.38 15.22 -8.10
C PHE A 42 3.05 14.07 -7.15
N VAL A 43 2.24 13.13 -7.63
CA VAL A 43 1.91 11.90 -6.89
C VAL A 43 2.52 10.70 -7.61
N ALA A 44 3.37 9.96 -6.92
CA ALA A 44 4.00 8.75 -7.40
C ALA A 44 3.21 7.52 -6.96
N GLY A 45 2.65 6.76 -7.91
CA GLY A 45 1.84 5.55 -7.67
C GLY A 45 0.35 5.82 -7.51
N GLY A 46 -0.47 5.16 -8.33
CA GLY A 46 -1.93 5.27 -8.39
C GLY A 46 -2.67 4.18 -7.60
N GLY A 47 -2.07 3.68 -6.52
CA GLY A 47 -2.74 2.79 -5.56
C GLY A 47 -3.82 3.50 -4.76
N PRO A 48 -4.44 2.83 -3.74
CA PRO A 48 -5.52 3.43 -2.94
C PRO A 48 -5.16 4.79 -2.34
N SER A 49 -3.95 4.95 -1.78
CA SER A 49 -3.48 6.23 -1.25
C SER A 49 -3.20 7.26 -2.34
N GLY A 50 -2.66 6.81 -3.48
CA GLY A 50 -2.25 7.74 -4.54
C GLY A 50 -3.43 8.36 -5.28
N VAL A 51 -4.47 7.59 -5.62
CA VAL A 51 -5.68 8.15 -6.20
C VAL A 51 -6.36 9.09 -5.21
N ALA A 52 -6.45 8.69 -3.92
CA ALA A 52 -6.99 9.56 -2.88
C ALA A 52 -6.20 10.88 -2.77
N ALA A 53 -4.86 10.82 -2.81
CA ALA A 53 -4.00 12.00 -2.74
C ALA A 53 -4.17 12.91 -3.97
N ALA A 54 -4.10 12.34 -5.17
CA ALA A 54 -4.18 13.11 -6.40
C ALA A 54 -5.54 13.79 -6.58
N VAL A 55 -6.64 13.05 -6.37
CA VAL A 55 -8.01 13.60 -6.45
C VAL A 55 -8.22 14.67 -5.40
N THR A 56 -7.74 14.46 -4.17
CA THR A 56 -7.89 15.43 -3.10
C THR A 56 -7.07 16.69 -3.36
N ALA A 57 -5.83 16.57 -3.82
CA ALA A 57 -4.99 17.72 -4.17
C ALA A 57 -5.63 18.56 -5.29
N ALA A 58 -6.16 17.92 -6.33
CA ALA A 58 -6.86 18.59 -7.40
C ALA A 58 -8.15 19.29 -6.91
N ARG A 59 -8.92 18.67 -6.02
CA ARG A 59 -10.10 19.30 -5.37
C ARG A 59 -9.72 20.46 -4.45
N CYS A 60 -8.47 20.52 -3.99
CA CYS A 60 -7.92 21.67 -3.29
C CYS A 60 -7.39 22.77 -4.23
N GLY A 61 -7.54 22.61 -5.56
CA GLY A 61 -7.16 23.59 -6.57
C GLY A 61 -5.73 23.50 -7.07
N ALA A 62 -4.97 22.45 -6.70
CA ALA A 62 -3.62 22.25 -7.20
C ALA A 62 -3.61 21.66 -8.62
N LYS A 63 -2.62 22.05 -9.43
CA LYS A 63 -2.27 21.35 -10.67
C LYS A 63 -1.54 20.05 -10.30
N VAL A 64 -2.11 18.90 -10.66
CA VAL A 64 -1.63 17.59 -10.22
C VAL A 64 -1.23 16.71 -11.39
N PHE A 65 -0.06 16.04 -11.27
CA PHE A 65 0.31 14.93 -12.11
C PHE A 65 0.43 13.65 -11.27
N LEU A 66 -0.21 12.56 -11.73
CA LEU A 66 -0.19 11.22 -11.11
C LEU A 66 0.44 10.22 -12.06
N ALA A 67 1.53 9.57 -11.66
CA ALA A 67 2.16 8.49 -12.42
C ALA A 67 1.82 7.11 -11.82
N GLU A 68 1.38 6.17 -12.66
CA GLU A 68 1.11 4.78 -12.28
C GLU A 68 1.83 3.81 -13.22
N SER A 69 2.55 2.87 -12.64
CA SER A 69 3.34 1.86 -13.36
C SER A 69 2.49 0.76 -13.99
N ALA A 70 1.29 0.49 -13.48
CA ALA A 70 0.31 -0.43 -14.09
C ALA A 70 -0.54 0.27 -15.16
N GLY A 71 -1.38 -0.51 -15.84
CA GLY A 71 -2.36 -0.02 -16.81
C GLY A 71 -3.71 0.34 -16.18
N ALA A 72 -3.80 0.47 -14.85
CA ALA A 72 -5.00 0.85 -14.13
C ALA A 72 -4.66 1.34 -12.73
N PHE A 73 -5.48 2.22 -12.19
CA PHE A 73 -5.43 2.63 -10.80
C PHE A 73 -5.95 1.55 -9.82
N GLY A 74 -5.72 1.76 -8.52
CA GLY A 74 -6.23 0.94 -7.42
C GLY A 74 -5.23 -0.05 -6.82
N GLY A 75 -4.05 -0.22 -7.41
CA GLY A 75 -2.93 -0.97 -6.86
C GLY A 75 -3.32 -2.35 -6.30
N MET A 76 -3.33 -2.50 -4.97
CA MET A 76 -3.64 -3.79 -4.32
C MET A 76 -5.04 -4.30 -4.65
N ALA A 77 -6.04 -3.43 -4.83
CA ALA A 77 -7.41 -3.83 -5.16
C ALA A 77 -7.56 -4.32 -6.61
N THR A 78 -6.78 -3.78 -7.54
CA THR A 78 -6.97 -3.97 -8.99
C THR A 78 -5.81 -4.70 -9.68
N ALA A 79 -4.56 -4.37 -9.37
CA ALA A 79 -3.39 -5.00 -9.94
C ALA A 79 -2.93 -6.24 -9.16
N ALA A 80 -3.14 -6.27 -7.83
CA ALA A 80 -2.79 -7.43 -7.00
C ALA A 80 -4.00 -8.30 -6.63
N PHE A 81 -5.22 -7.97 -7.05
CA PHE A 81 -6.46 -8.71 -6.78
C PHE A 81 -6.70 -9.01 -5.29
N VAL A 82 -6.30 -8.13 -4.39
CA VAL A 82 -6.69 -8.28 -2.99
C VAL A 82 -8.22 -8.23 -2.91
N PRO A 83 -8.89 -9.30 -2.45
CA PRO A 83 -10.29 -9.57 -2.79
C PRO A 83 -11.31 -8.69 -2.08
N ALA A 84 -10.90 -7.96 -1.06
CA ALA A 84 -11.85 -7.21 -0.24
C ALA A 84 -11.19 -6.00 0.42
N PHE A 85 -12.00 -4.98 0.68
CA PHE A 85 -11.67 -3.95 1.64
C PHE A 85 -11.85 -4.49 3.06
N ALA A 86 -10.94 -4.12 3.96
CA ALA A 86 -11.16 -4.23 5.39
C ALA A 86 -12.24 -3.23 5.85
N GLN A 87 -12.48 -3.15 7.15
CA GLN A 87 -13.50 -2.27 7.70
C GLN A 87 -13.21 -0.78 7.43
N PHE A 88 -14.28 -0.05 7.11
CA PHE A 88 -14.28 1.43 6.98
C PHE A 88 -14.70 2.13 8.28
N THR A 89 -15.15 1.38 9.27
CA THR A 89 -15.90 1.82 10.45
C THR A 89 -15.31 1.21 11.72
N ASP A 90 -15.55 1.84 12.86
CA ASP A 90 -15.30 1.26 14.19
C ASP A 90 -16.55 0.55 14.79
N GLY A 91 -17.57 0.33 13.95
CA GLY A 91 -18.86 -0.24 14.39
C GLY A 91 -19.88 0.80 14.87
N VAL A 92 -19.48 2.05 14.98
CA VAL A 92 -20.33 3.20 15.35
C VAL A 92 -20.15 4.35 14.38
N ASN A 93 -18.90 4.70 14.08
CA ASN A 93 -18.53 5.81 13.21
C ASN A 93 -17.94 5.31 11.89
N PHE A 94 -18.19 6.06 10.83
CA PHE A 94 -17.55 5.82 9.54
C PHE A 94 -16.19 6.54 9.52
N LEU A 95 -15.11 5.79 9.68
CA LEU A 95 -13.77 6.36 9.90
C LEU A 95 -13.06 6.78 8.61
N ALA A 96 -13.09 5.91 7.57
CA ALA A 96 -12.46 6.18 6.29
C ALA A 96 -13.39 7.02 5.39
N ASP A 97 -13.80 8.18 5.89
CA ASP A 97 -14.76 9.07 5.24
C ASP A 97 -14.11 9.99 4.19
N GLY A 98 -14.93 10.79 3.52
CA GLY A 98 -14.50 11.60 2.38
C GLY A 98 -14.28 10.74 1.14
N PHE A 99 -13.06 10.71 0.59
CA PHE A 99 -12.74 9.91 -0.59
C PHE A 99 -13.01 8.40 -0.38
N GLY A 100 -12.72 7.89 0.81
CA GLY A 100 -12.98 6.47 1.12
C GLY A 100 -14.47 6.13 1.08
N ARG A 101 -15.37 7.05 1.42
CA ARG A 101 -16.82 6.88 1.28
C ARG A 101 -17.22 6.73 -0.19
N GLU A 102 -16.71 7.58 -1.07
CA GLU A 102 -16.99 7.48 -2.51
C GLU A 102 -16.56 6.11 -3.08
N VAL A 103 -15.39 5.61 -2.68
CA VAL A 103 -14.93 4.27 -3.07
C VAL A 103 -15.88 3.19 -2.55
N ARG A 104 -16.28 3.30 -1.28
CA ARG A 104 -17.16 2.32 -0.65
C ARG A 104 -18.53 2.26 -1.31
N GLU A 105 -19.13 3.37 -1.65
CA GLU A 105 -20.44 3.44 -2.32
C GLU A 105 -20.46 2.64 -3.62
N VAL A 106 -19.37 2.71 -4.40
CA VAL A 106 -19.25 1.94 -5.65
C VAL A 106 -18.94 0.46 -5.39
N ALA A 107 -18.05 0.18 -4.44
CA ALA A 107 -17.61 -1.19 -4.15
C ALA A 107 -18.63 -2.00 -3.37
N CYS A 108 -19.47 -1.36 -2.56
CA CYS A 108 -20.25 -1.96 -1.49
C CYS A 108 -21.76 -1.74 -1.64
N ALA A 109 -22.26 -1.54 -2.85
CA ALA A 109 -23.68 -1.34 -3.10
C ALA A 109 -24.52 -2.45 -2.43
N GLY A 110 -25.49 -2.05 -1.61
CA GLY A 110 -26.37 -2.96 -0.89
C GLY A 110 -25.82 -3.50 0.45
N ILE A 111 -24.62 -3.09 0.88
CA ILE A 111 -24.08 -3.43 2.19
C ILE A 111 -24.31 -2.24 3.16
N PRO A 112 -24.79 -2.46 4.40
CA PRO A 112 -25.01 -1.40 5.37
C PRO A 112 -23.76 -0.54 5.58
N GLU A 113 -23.93 0.76 5.79
CA GLU A 113 -22.81 1.71 5.97
C GLU A 113 -21.90 1.31 7.14
N ILE A 114 -22.50 1.02 8.28
CA ILE A 114 -21.80 0.54 9.47
C ILE A 114 -21.74 -1.00 9.41
N TYR A 115 -20.77 -1.50 8.65
CA TYR A 115 -20.50 -2.92 8.52
C TYR A 115 -19.05 -3.23 8.91
N GLU A 116 -18.85 -4.03 9.93
CA GLU A 116 -17.54 -4.36 10.49
C GLU A 116 -16.79 -5.46 9.73
N GLY A 117 -17.47 -6.10 8.80
CA GLY A 117 -16.90 -7.20 8.02
C GLY A 117 -16.10 -6.71 6.82
N TRP A 118 -15.47 -7.66 6.17
CA TRP A 118 -14.73 -7.44 4.93
C TRP A 118 -15.70 -7.36 3.75
N VAL A 119 -15.50 -6.35 2.91
CA VAL A 119 -16.35 -6.10 1.75
C VAL A 119 -15.67 -6.55 0.49
N VAL A 120 -16.21 -7.59 -0.13
CA VAL A 120 -15.69 -8.12 -1.39
C VAL A 120 -15.86 -7.12 -2.50
N ILE A 121 -14.84 -6.98 -3.32
CA ILE A 121 -14.78 -6.00 -4.40
C ILE A 121 -14.84 -6.65 -5.77
N ASN A 122 -15.31 -5.88 -6.75
CA ASN A 122 -15.13 -6.20 -8.16
C ASN A 122 -14.01 -5.30 -8.70
N PRO A 123 -12.82 -5.86 -9.02
CA PRO A 123 -11.67 -5.06 -9.45
C PRO A 123 -11.96 -4.21 -10.70
N GLU A 124 -12.76 -4.72 -11.65
CA GLU A 124 -13.04 -4.00 -12.90
C GLU A 124 -13.94 -2.78 -12.67
N ARG A 125 -14.93 -2.89 -11.78
CA ARG A 125 -15.73 -1.73 -11.39
C ARG A 125 -14.89 -0.66 -10.71
N LEU A 126 -13.91 -1.06 -9.88
CA LEU A 126 -13.01 -0.11 -9.24
C LEU A 126 -12.10 0.59 -10.23
N LYS A 127 -11.55 -0.11 -11.22
CA LYS A 127 -10.74 0.51 -12.28
C LYS A 127 -11.51 1.66 -12.94
N THR A 128 -12.71 1.34 -13.45
CA THR A 128 -13.59 2.34 -14.09
C THR A 128 -13.93 3.50 -13.18
N PHE A 129 -14.21 3.23 -11.90
CA PHE A 129 -14.47 4.30 -10.93
C PHE A 129 -13.27 5.20 -10.72
N TYR A 130 -12.07 4.64 -10.50
CA TYR A 130 -10.86 5.42 -10.27
C TYR A 130 -10.49 6.27 -11.49
N ASP A 131 -10.61 5.73 -12.70
CA ASP A 131 -10.39 6.50 -13.93
C ASP A 131 -11.34 7.71 -14.01
N GLY A 132 -12.63 7.47 -13.79
CA GLY A 132 -13.66 8.51 -13.85
C GLY A 132 -13.49 9.60 -12.78
N VAL A 133 -13.16 9.24 -11.54
CA VAL A 133 -12.99 10.24 -10.47
C VAL A 133 -11.74 11.08 -10.65
N ALA A 134 -10.64 10.47 -11.14
CA ALA A 134 -9.41 11.22 -11.45
C ALA A 134 -9.63 12.21 -12.61
N GLN A 135 -10.27 11.77 -13.69
CA GLN A 135 -10.63 12.64 -14.81
C GLN A 135 -11.56 13.78 -14.39
N LYS A 136 -12.61 13.45 -13.64
CA LYS A 136 -13.58 14.47 -13.15
C LYS A 136 -12.95 15.50 -12.23
N ALA A 137 -11.93 15.11 -11.46
CA ALA A 137 -11.17 16.03 -10.61
C ALA A 137 -10.16 16.88 -11.38
N GLY A 138 -9.92 16.62 -12.67
CA GLY A 138 -8.93 17.32 -13.48
C GLY A 138 -7.49 16.90 -13.19
N VAL A 139 -7.28 15.68 -12.66
CA VAL A 139 -5.95 15.12 -12.46
C VAL A 139 -5.34 14.76 -13.82
N GLU A 140 -4.16 15.30 -14.12
CA GLU A 140 -3.35 14.81 -15.24
C GLU A 140 -2.65 13.53 -14.81
N PHE A 141 -2.68 12.46 -15.62
CA PHE A 141 -2.08 11.19 -15.24
C PHE A 141 -1.54 10.39 -16.42
N SER A 142 -0.64 9.45 -16.10
CA SER A 142 -0.07 8.53 -17.07
C SER A 142 0.06 7.13 -16.49
N PHE A 143 -0.48 6.14 -17.20
CA PHE A 143 -0.24 4.71 -16.94
C PHE A 143 1.08 4.27 -17.58
N PHE A 144 1.55 3.07 -17.20
CA PHE A 144 2.80 2.48 -17.70
C PHE A 144 4.00 3.41 -17.51
N THR A 145 3.97 4.19 -16.43
CA THR A 145 4.95 5.21 -16.12
C THR A 145 5.53 4.96 -14.74
N ASN A 146 6.83 4.62 -14.69
CA ASN A 146 7.53 4.25 -13.47
C ASN A 146 8.40 5.41 -12.99
N VAL A 147 8.41 5.68 -11.69
CA VAL A 147 9.47 6.47 -11.06
C VAL A 147 10.72 5.60 -11.01
N VAL A 148 11.84 6.10 -11.53
CA VAL A 148 13.10 5.36 -11.61
C VAL A 148 14.24 6.04 -10.89
N ASP A 149 14.06 7.33 -10.52
CA ASP A 149 15.00 8.09 -9.70
C ASP A 149 14.32 9.35 -9.13
N ALA A 150 14.95 9.99 -8.15
CA ALA A 150 14.56 11.30 -7.64
C ALA A 150 15.79 12.07 -7.19
N VAL A 151 15.97 13.26 -7.73
CA VAL A 151 17.10 14.12 -7.41
C VAL A 151 16.71 15.07 -6.28
N ALA A 152 17.43 14.98 -5.17
CA ALA A 152 17.21 15.85 -4.02
C ALA A 152 18.50 16.61 -3.67
N ARG A 153 18.34 17.88 -3.27
CA ARG A 153 19.41 18.74 -2.80
C ARG A 153 18.92 19.52 -1.58
N ASP A 154 19.77 19.68 -0.59
CA ASP A 154 19.49 20.45 0.63
C ASP A 154 18.16 20.10 1.31
N GLY A 155 17.84 18.78 1.33
CA GLY A 155 16.61 18.27 1.93
C GLY A 155 15.33 18.57 1.11
N ARG A 156 15.44 18.85 -0.19
CA ARG A 156 14.31 19.06 -1.09
C ARG A 156 14.47 18.24 -2.36
N ILE A 157 13.41 17.63 -2.83
CA ILE A 157 13.36 17.01 -4.15
C ILE A 157 13.28 18.15 -5.19
N GLU A 158 14.25 18.18 -6.11
CA GLU A 158 14.27 19.11 -7.24
C GLU A 158 13.40 18.62 -8.39
N TYR A 159 13.50 17.32 -8.69
CA TYR A 159 12.66 16.63 -9.68
C TYR A 159 12.67 15.12 -9.48
N ALA A 160 11.63 14.46 -9.95
CA ALA A 160 11.58 13.01 -10.08
C ALA A 160 11.91 12.62 -11.54
N VAL A 161 12.58 11.49 -11.72
CA VAL A 161 12.88 10.90 -13.03
C VAL A 161 11.92 9.75 -13.27
N LEU A 162 11.23 9.80 -14.41
CA LEU A 162 10.24 8.80 -14.78
C LEU A 162 10.64 8.11 -16.09
N SER A 163 10.25 6.84 -16.20
CA SER A 163 10.40 6.02 -17.41
C SER A 163 9.03 5.64 -17.96
N SER A 164 8.84 5.85 -19.26
CA SER A 164 7.65 5.43 -19.98
C SER A 164 8.01 4.97 -21.41
N LYS A 165 7.01 4.70 -22.25
CA LYS A 165 7.24 4.35 -23.67
C LYS A 165 7.95 5.44 -24.46
N ARG A 166 7.85 6.71 -24.06
CA ARG A 166 8.59 7.84 -24.67
C ARG A 166 10.04 7.94 -24.22
N GLY A 167 10.49 7.13 -23.27
CA GLY A 167 11.81 7.16 -22.66
C GLY A 167 11.80 7.80 -21.29
N LEU A 168 12.96 8.35 -20.88
CA LEU A 168 13.13 9.04 -19.60
C LEU A 168 12.74 10.51 -19.71
N PHE A 169 12.11 11.05 -18.67
CA PHE A 169 11.77 12.46 -18.55
C PHE A 169 11.72 12.88 -17.07
N ALA A 170 11.81 14.18 -16.83
CA ALA A 170 11.73 14.75 -15.49
C ALA A 170 10.31 15.27 -15.20
N VAL A 171 9.91 15.19 -13.93
CA VAL A 171 8.73 15.83 -13.37
C VAL A 171 9.19 16.78 -12.27
N LYS A 172 8.90 18.08 -12.43
CA LYS A 172 9.08 19.09 -11.40
C LYS A 172 7.77 19.34 -10.68
N ALA A 173 7.84 19.47 -9.35
CA ALA A 173 6.70 19.84 -8.54
C ALA A 173 7.13 20.69 -7.34
N LYS A 174 6.20 21.48 -6.80
CA LYS A 174 6.43 22.17 -5.53
C LYS A 174 6.43 21.18 -4.37
N THR A 175 5.51 20.19 -4.41
CA THR A 175 5.39 19.11 -3.43
C THR A 175 5.30 17.75 -4.11
N TYR A 176 5.85 16.73 -3.45
CA TYR A 176 5.92 15.36 -3.92
C TYR A 176 5.23 14.44 -2.92
N VAL A 177 4.37 13.53 -3.39
CA VAL A 177 3.68 12.54 -2.54
C VAL A 177 4.04 11.14 -3.00
N ASP A 178 4.75 10.38 -2.17
CA ASP A 178 5.07 8.98 -2.46
C ASP A 178 3.92 8.07 -2.01
N CYS A 179 3.27 7.47 -2.99
CA CYS A 179 2.20 6.48 -2.86
C CYS A 179 2.53 5.19 -3.62
N THR A 180 3.80 4.93 -3.95
CA THR A 180 4.25 3.75 -4.72
C THR A 180 3.97 2.44 -3.98
N GLY A 181 3.71 2.51 -2.69
CA GLY A 181 3.47 1.38 -1.81
C GLY A 181 4.77 0.77 -1.25
N ASP A 182 5.88 0.88 -1.97
CA ASP A 182 7.21 0.48 -1.52
C ASP A 182 8.12 1.69 -1.22
N GLY A 183 7.62 2.92 -1.44
CA GLY A 183 8.32 4.16 -1.16
C GLY A 183 9.52 4.40 -2.08
N ASP A 184 9.39 4.04 -3.35
CA ASP A 184 10.52 4.04 -4.28
C ASP A 184 11.05 5.46 -4.52
N MET A 185 10.18 6.45 -4.73
CA MET A 185 10.59 7.84 -4.97
C MET A 185 11.38 8.42 -3.80
N LEU A 186 10.88 8.23 -2.59
CA LEU A 186 11.55 8.74 -1.38
C LEU A 186 12.86 8.01 -1.08
N ALA A 187 12.92 6.70 -1.38
CA ALA A 187 14.16 5.94 -1.24
C ALA A 187 15.22 6.43 -2.24
N PHE A 188 14.85 6.71 -3.49
CA PHE A 188 15.74 7.33 -4.48
C PHE A 188 16.19 8.74 -4.07
N ALA A 189 15.31 9.52 -3.45
CA ALA A 189 15.65 10.84 -2.89
C ALA A 189 16.52 10.76 -1.61
N GLY A 190 16.90 9.57 -1.15
CA GLY A 190 17.77 9.37 0.01
C GLY A 190 17.07 9.48 1.36
N ALA A 191 15.74 9.40 1.42
CA ALA A 191 15.00 9.42 2.67
C ALA A 191 15.27 8.15 3.50
N ARG A 192 15.43 8.29 4.82
CA ARG A 192 15.67 7.16 5.72
C ARG A 192 14.42 6.32 5.90
N PHE A 193 14.58 5.01 5.88
CA PHE A 193 13.51 4.04 6.13
C PHE A 193 14.01 2.87 6.97
N GLU A 194 13.07 2.18 7.60
CA GLU A 194 13.25 0.88 8.23
C GLU A 194 12.74 -0.22 7.28
N TYR A 195 13.34 -1.41 7.38
CA TYR A 195 12.96 -2.57 6.59
C TYR A 195 13.07 -3.84 7.45
N GLY A 196 11.97 -4.59 7.57
CA GLY A 196 11.91 -5.74 8.46
C GLY A 196 11.99 -5.36 9.94
N THR A 197 12.56 -6.27 10.76
CA THR A 197 12.80 -6.09 12.18
C THR A 197 14.30 -5.97 12.41
N ASN A 198 14.76 -4.88 13.03
CA ASN A 198 16.18 -4.67 13.36
C ASN A 198 17.14 -4.82 12.16
N GLY A 199 16.70 -4.50 10.95
CA GLY A 199 17.51 -4.57 9.74
C GLY A 199 17.69 -5.97 9.14
N ASP A 200 16.98 -6.97 9.64
CA ASP A 200 17.04 -8.36 9.14
C ASP A 200 16.37 -8.57 7.78
N ARG A 201 15.65 -7.57 7.27
CA ARG A 201 14.85 -7.61 6.04
C ARG A 201 13.74 -8.68 6.05
N GLU A 202 13.43 -9.28 7.19
CA GLU A 202 12.30 -10.19 7.34
C GLU A 202 10.99 -9.40 7.41
N VAL A 203 10.20 -9.50 6.36
CA VAL A 203 8.93 -8.81 6.22
C VAL A 203 7.75 -9.78 6.18
N GLN A 204 6.54 -9.25 6.32
CA GLN A 204 5.33 -10.04 6.14
C GLN A 204 5.27 -10.58 4.71
N PRO A 205 4.99 -11.90 4.52
CA PRO A 205 5.03 -12.53 3.21
C PRO A 205 3.92 -11.98 2.30
N PRO A 206 4.19 -11.75 1.02
CA PRO A 206 3.16 -11.44 0.04
C PRO A 206 2.33 -12.66 -0.33
N THR A 207 1.21 -12.41 -1.02
CA THR A 207 0.36 -13.44 -1.63
C THR A 207 0.15 -13.14 -3.11
N LEU A 208 0.17 -14.16 -3.95
CA LEU A 208 -0.31 -14.05 -5.32
C LEU A 208 -1.81 -14.34 -5.34
N CYS A 209 -2.63 -13.29 -5.28
CA CYS A 209 -4.07 -13.46 -5.39
C CYS A 209 -4.45 -13.91 -6.82
N SER A 210 -5.57 -14.62 -6.93
CA SER A 210 -5.98 -15.27 -8.17
C SER A 210 -7.51 -15.34 -8.29
N ILE A 211 -8.00 -15.37 -9.51
CA ILE A 211 -9.42 -15.46 -9.83
C ILE A 211 -9.74 -16.88 -10.28
N TRP A 212 -10.82 -17.43 -9.73
CA TRP A 212 -11.28 -18.80 -9.93
C TRP A 212 -12.76 -18.83 -10.30
N SER A 213 -13.10 -19.70 -11.23
CA SER A 213 -14.48 -19.99 -11.65
C SER A 213 -14.95 -21.34 -11.13
N GLY A 214 -16.24 -21.67 -11.36
CA GLY A 214 -16.82 -22.98 -11.04
C GLY A 214 -17.03 -23.24 -9.55
N ILE A 215 -17.09 -22.18 -8.73
CA ILE A 215 -17.31 -22.28 -7.28
C ILE A 215 -18.82 -22.20 -6.99
N ASP A 216 -19.36 -23.20 -6.31
CA ASP A 216 -20.72 -23.18 -5.78
C ASP A 216 -20.75 -22.51 -4.40
N PHE A 217 -20.98 -21.21 -4.41
CA PHE A 217 -21.00 -20.41 -3.18
C PHE A 217 -22.18 -20.72 -2.26
N ALA A 218 -23.23 -21.37 -2.73
CA ALA A 218 -24.37 -21.75 -1.91
C ALA A 218 -24.08 -23.00 -1.07
N ARG A 219 -23.28 -23.95 -1.63
CA ARG A 219 -22.93 -25.22 -0.98
C ARG A 219 -21.57 -25.22 -0.28
N ARG A 220 -20.77 -24.19 -0.50
CA ARG A 220 -19.37 -24.17 -0.04
C ARG A 220 -19.23 -24.32 1.47
N THR A 221 -18.26 -25.13 1.87
CA THR A 221 -17.73 -25.15 3.24
C THR A 221 -16.54 -24.21 3.38
N CYS A 222 -16.34 -23.70 4.60
CA CYS A 222 -15.13 -22.90 4.90
C CYS A 222 -13.95 -23.80 5.21
N ALA A 223 -12.74 -23.33 4.88
CA ALA A 223 -11.52 -23.93 5.40
C ALA A 223 -11.48 -23.79 6.93
N ASP A 224 -11.03 -24.84 7.59
CA ASP A 224 -10.75 -24.88 9.03
C ASP A 224 -9.38 -25.48 9.31
N GLN A 225 -8.92 -25.40 10.55
CA GLN A 225 -7.59 -25.89 10.91
C GLN A 225 -7.49 -27.43 10.84
N GLU A 226 -8.56 -28.16 11.09
CA GLU A 226 -8.56 -29.62 11.03
C GLU A 226 -8.29 -30.11 9.61
N LYS A 227 -9.07 -29.65 8.64
CA LYS A 227 -8.89 -29.99 7.22
C LYS A 227 -7.56 -29.50 6.65
N LEU A 228 -7.07 -28.35 7.12
CA LEU A 228 -5.75 -27.86 6.72
C LEU A 228 -4.64 -28.77 7.24
N GLN A 229 -4.70 -29.19 8.51
CA GLN A 229 -3.72 -30.10 9.08
C GLN A 229 -3.76 -31.49 8.42
N GLU A 230 -4.94 -31.99 8.09
CA GLU A 230 -5.11 -33.22 7.32
C GLU A 230 -4.42 -33.11 5.95
N ALA A 231 -4.66 -32.04 5.22
CA ALA A 231 -4.05 -31.80 3.90
C ALA A 231 -2.51 -31.66 3.98
N ILE A 232 -1.99 -31.00 5.03
CA ILE A 232 -0.54 -30.91 5.28
C ILE A 232 0.03 -32.30 5.55
N LYS A 233 -0.63 -33.11 6.39
CA LYS A 233 -0.21 -34.48 6.70
C LYS A 233 -0.23 -35.37 5.46
N ASP A 234 -1.20 -35.19 4.58
CA ASP A 234 -1.31 -35.92 3.31
C ASP A 234 -0.28 -35.43 2.25
N GLY A 235 0.56 -34.44 2.57
CA GLY A 235 1.59 -33.93 1.65
C GLY A 235 1.00 -33.14 0.48
N VAL A 236 -0.14 -32.49 0.66
CA VAL A 236 -0.75 -31.65 -0.39
C VAL A 236 0.07 -30.40 -0.61
N PHE A 237 0.64 -29.81 0.45
CA PHE A 237 1.39 -28.58 0.42
C PHE A 237 2.89 -28.81 0.54
N SER A 238 3.66 -28.23 -0.37
CA SER A 238 5.13 -28.23 -0.33
C SER A 238 5.68 -27.33 0.77
N VAL A 239 4.93 -26.30 1.17
CA VAL A 239 5.23 -25.43 2.30
C VAL A 239 4.05 -25.45 3.27
N PRO A 240 4.25 -25.88 4.53
CA PRO A 240 3.19 -25.98 5.54
C PRO A 240 2.79 -24.60 6.07
N ASP A 241 1.98 -23.89 5.32
CA ASP A 241 1.42 -22.59 5.72
C ASP A 241 0.19 -22.82 6.61
N LEU A 242 0.29 -22.44 7.88
CA LEU A 242 -0.79 -22.63 8.86
C LEU A 242 -1.84 -21.50 8.81
N HIS A 243 -1.62 -20.47 8.01
CA HIS A 243 -2.68 -19.51 7.72
C HIS A 243 -3.78 -20.22 6.94
N LEU A 244 -5.01 -20.11 7.42
CA LEU A 244 -6.12 -20.72 6.69
C LEU A 244 -6.08 -20.23 5.24
N PRO A 245 -6.15 -21.15 4.26
CA PRO A 245 -6.16 -20.76 2.86
C PRO A 245 -7.28 -19.77 2.63
N GLY A 246 -6.93 -18.53 2.36
CA GLY A 246 -7.74 -17.33 2.25
C GLY A 246 -9.22 -17.49 1.97
N PHE A 247 -9.89 -16.45 1.67
CA PHE A 247 -11.30 -16.60 1.39
C PHE A 247 -11.57 -16.43 -0.11
N PHE A 248 -12.23 -17.41 -0.70
CA PHE A 248 -12.92 -17.22 -1.95
C PHE A 248 -14.30 -16.67 -1.65
N LYS A 249 -14.53 -15.43 -1.99
CA LYS A 249 -15.85 -14.81 -1.98
C LYS A 249 -16.27 -14.53 -3.42
N ALA A 250 -17.55 -14.63 -3.71
CA ALA A 250 -18.05 -14.30 -5.04
C ALA A 250 -17.73 -12.84 -5.38
N ILE A 251 -17.21 -12.62 -6.59
CA ILE A 251 -17.07 -11.26 -7.12
C ILE A 251 -18.47 -10.67 -7.32
N PRO A 252 -18.78 -9.49 -6.77
CA PRO A 252 -20.10 -8.88 -6.93
C PRO A 252 -20.49 -8.75 -8.41
N GLY A 253 -21.64 -9.35 -8.76
CA GLY A 253 -22.17 -9.37 -10.12
C GLY A 253 -21.58 -10.44 -11.06
N VAL A 254 -20.74 -11.36 -10.56
CA VAL A 254 -20.15 -12.46 -11.37
C VAL A 254 -20.40 -13.80 -10.69
N PRO A 255 -21.52 -14.49 -10.97
CA PRO A 255 -21.88 -15.76 -10.34
C PRO A 255 -20.80 -16.85 -10.56
N GLY A 256 -20.53 -17.64 -9.53
CA GLY A 256 -19.58 -18.77 -9.61
C GLY A 256 -18.12 -18.39 -9.74
N VAL A 257 -17.78 -17.10 -9.69
CA VAL A 257 -16.39 -16.61 -9.77
C VAL A 257 -15.99 -15.94 -8.48
N GLY A 258 -14.81 -16.30 -7.96
CA GLY A 258 -14.27 -15.74 -6.73
C GLY A 258 -12.81 -15.36 -6.84
N ILE A 259 -12.34 -14.53 -5.90
CA ILE A 259 -10.93 -14.16 -5.76
C ILE A 259 -10.37 -14.89 -4.54
N GLY A 260 -9.26 -15.60 -4.74
CA GLY A 260 -8.51 -16.26 -3.68
C GLY A 260 -7.34 -15.39 -3.20
N ASN A 261 -7.29 -15.16 -1.88
CA ASN A 261 -6.10 -14.66 -1.19
C ASN A 261 -5.48 -15.84 -0.45
N VAL A 262 -4.76 -16.70 -1.18
CA VAL A 262 -4.30 -18.01 -0.70
C VAL A 262 -2.80 -18.15 -0.85
N GLY A 263 -2.18 -18.67 0.20
CA GLY A 263 -0.75 -18.95 0.27
C GLY A 263 0.14 -17.73 0.52
N HIS A 264 1.12 -17.92 1.38
CA HIS A 264 2.18 -16.96 1.62
C HIS A 264 3.44 -17.34 0.85
N VAL A 265 4.13 -16.36 0.30
CA VAL A 265 5.46 -16.54 -0.28
C VAL A 265 6.49 -16.00 0.70
N PHE A 266 6.92 -16.89 1.60
CA PHE A 266 7.88 -16.53 2.65
C PHE A 266 9.24 -16.13 2.09
N GLY A 267 9.96 -15.25 2.81
CA GLY A 267 11.30 -14.82 2.45
C GLY A 267 11.37 -13.87 1.23
N THR A 268 10.25 -13.26 0.84
CA THR A 268 10.21 -12.32 -0.30
C THR A 268 10.66 -10.93 0.12
N ASP A 269 11.68 -10.40 -0.53
CA ASP A 269 12.05 -8.97 -0.48
C ASP A 269 11.32 -8.22 -1.60
N ALA A 270 10.39 -7.36 -1.23
CA ALA A 270 9.57 -6.61 -2.20
C ALA A 270 10.33 -5.43 -2.86
N ALA A 271 11.53 -5.12 -2.40
CA ALA A 271 12.40 -4.10 -2.98
C ALA A 271 13.53 -4.69 -3.84
N ASP A 272 13.45 -5.98 -4.17
CA ASP A 272 14.43 -6.70 -5.01
C ASP A 272 13.71 -7.44 -6.14
N GLU A 273 14.05 -7.12 -7.39
CA GLU A 273 13.40 -7.68 -8.58
C GLU A 273 13.63 -9.20 -8.74
N ARG A 274 14.77 -9.74 -8.27
CA ARG A 274 15.07 -11.18 -8.34
C ARG A 274 14.23 -11.93 -7.34
N SER A 275 14.10 -11.39 -6.13
CA SER A 275 13.24 -11.92 -5.08
C SER A 275 11.76 -11.91 -5.51
N LEU A 276 11.29 -10.80 -6.07
CA LEU A 276 9.92 -10.70 -6.61
C LEU A 276 9.68 -11.69 -7.75
N THR A 277 10.66 -11.85 -8.66
CA THR A 277 10.57 -12.82 -9.76
C THR A 277 10.46 -14.25 -9.24
N ALA A 278 11.34 -14.64 -8.32
CA ALA A 278 11.33 -15.95 -7.69
C ALA A 278 10.00 -16.22 -6.96
N ALA A 279 9.51 -15.21 -6.23
CA ALA A 279 8.24 -15.28 -5.51
C ALA A 279 7.03 -15.46 -6.44
N MET A 280 6.99 -14.76 -7.57
CA MET A 280 5.94 -14.94 -8.58
C MET A 280 5.92 -16.34 -9.18
N LEU A 281 7.10 -16.90 -9.49
CA LEU A 281 7.23 -18.26 -10.05
C LEU A 281 6.81 -19.32 -9.04
N ASP A 282 7.29 -19.22 -7.79
CA ASP A 282 6.93 -20.13 -6.71
C ASP A 282 5.43 -20.08 -6.40
N ALA A 283 4.86 -18.89 -6.26
CA ALA A 283 3.44 -18.72 -5.99
C ALA A 283 2.56 -19.36 -7.08
N ARG A 284 2.87 -19.12 -8.37
CA ARG A 284 2.13 -19.75 -9.48
C ARG A 284 2.18 -21.27 -9.43
N LYS A 285 3.36 -21.84 -9.14
CA LYS A 285 3.53 -23.29 -9.00
C LYS A 285 2.67 -23.87 -7.88
N ARG A 286 2.61 -23.17 -6.74
CA ARG A 286 1.84 -23.64 -5.56
C ARG A 286 0.33 -23.46 -5.69
N LEU A 287 -0.19 -22.68 -6.64
CA LEU A 287 -1.65 -22.57 -6.83
C LEU A 287 -2.30 -23.92 -7.15
N ALA A 288 -1.61 -24.86 -7.81
CA ALA A 288 -2.10 -26.21 -8.05
C ALA A 288 -2.29 -27.01 -6.74
N GLU A 289 -1.48 -26.76 -5.72
CA GLU A 289 -1.62 -27.37 -4.39
C GLU A 289 -2.90 -26.89 -3.71
N TYR A 290 -3.19 -25.58 -3.79
CA TYR A 290 -4.44 -25.00 -3.28
C TYR A 290 -5.65 -25.48 -4.05
N GLU A 291 -5.57 -25.61 -5.38
CA GLU A 291 -6.66 -26.21 -6.18
C GLU A 291 -6.98 -27.62 -5.72
N LYS A 292 -5.94 -28.47 -5.53
CA LYS A 292 -6.09 -29.83 -5.01
C LYS A 292 -6.71 -29.84 -3.61
N TYR A 293 -6.27 -28.94 -2.72
CA TYR A 293 -6.83 -28.81 -1.38
C TYR A 293 -8.32 -28.49 -1.41
N TYR A 294 -8.72 -27.45 -2.13
CA TYR A 294 -10.12 -27.02 -2.20
C TYR A 294 -11.01 -28.13 -2.79
N LYS A 295 -10.58 -28.78 -3.88
CA LYS A 295 -11.37 -29.82 -4.54
C LYS A 295 -11.53 -31.09 -3.69
N LYS A 296 -10.51 -31.47 -2.92
CA LYS A 296 -10.50 -32.70 -2.13
C LYS A 296 -11.12 -32.56 -0.74
N TYR A 297 -10.87 -31.44 -0.06
CA TYR A 297 -11.19 -31.30 1.36
C TYR A 297 -12.39 -30.38 1.64
N LEU A 298 -12.87 -29.65 0.66
CA LEU A 298 -13.94 -28.68 0.84
C LEU A 298 -15.07 -28.92 -0.18
N THR A 299 -16.31 -28.75 0.28
CA THR A 299 -17.51 -28.85 -0.58
C THR A 299 -17.74 -27.55 -1.32
N GLY A 300 -18.29 -27.64 -2.56
CA GLY A 300 -18.61 -26.49 -3.40
C GLY A 300 -17.46 -26.01 -4.29
N TYR A 301 -16.31 -26.72 -4.25
CA TYR A 301 -15.13 -26.39 -5.05
C TYR A 301 -14.76 -27.45 -6.07
N GLU A 302 -15.60 -28.48 -6.24
CA GLU A 302 -15.31 -29.66 -7.07
C GLU A 302 -15.05 -29.30 -8.54
N LYS A 303 -15.68 -28.22 -9.03
CA LYS A 303 -15.59 -27.75 -10.41
C LYS A 303 -14.74 -26.48 -10.55
N MET A 304 -14.06 -26.07 -9.47
CA MET A 304 -13.26 -24.85 -9.54
C MET A 304 -12.14 -24.96 -10.57
N ALA A 305 -11.84 -23.84 -11.23
CA ALA A 305 -10.75 -23.75 -12.18
C ALA A 305 -10.11 -22.35 -12.11
N LEU A 306 -8.77 -22.32 -12.21
CA LEU A 306 -8.03 -21.06 -12.24
C LEU A 306 -8.36 -20.27 -13.52
N VAL A 307 -8.79 -19.03 -13.38
CA VAL A 307 -9.06 -18.12 -14.49
C VAL A 307 -7.82 -17.29 -14.81
N CYS A 308 -7.29 -16.62 -13.80
CA CYS A 308 -6.05 -15.85 -13.94
C CYS A 308 -5.38 -15.58 -12.59
N THR A 309 -4.10 -15.26 -12.63
CA THR A 309 -3.34 -14.74 -11.49
C THR A 309 -3.21 -13.23 -11.57
N ALA A 310 -3.06 -12.58 -10.44
CA ALA A 310 -2.76 -11.15 -10.40
C ALA A 310 -1.43 -10.86 -11.13
N PRO A 311 -1.32 -9.74 -11.86
CA PRO A 311 -0.06 -9.32 -12.46
C PRO A 311 1.00 -8.87 -11.45
N ARG A 312 0.60 -8.59 -10.20
CA ARG A 312 1.48 -8.21 -9.09
C ARG A 312 1.20 -9.01 -7.85
N LEU A 313 2.22 -9.22 -7.02
CA LEU A 313 2.07 -9.76 -5.68
C LEU A 313 1.32 -8.77 -4.78
N GLY A 314 0.45 -9.30 -3.92
CA GLY A 314 -0.15 -8.57 -2.81
C GLY A 314 0.86 -8.38 -1.68
N VAL A 315 1.75 -7.41 -1.84
CA VAL A 315 2.81 -7.09 -0.87
C VAL A 315 2.20 -6.43 0.37
N ARG A 316 2.51 -7.00 1.55
CA ARG A 316 2.00 -6.51 2.84
C ARG A 316 2.95 -5.53 3.51
N GLU A 317 4.24 -5.72 3.37
CA GLU A 317 5.28 -4.94 4.05
C GLU A 317 6.50 -4.81 3.15
N SER A 318 7.12 -3.62 3.20
CA SER A 318 8.41 -3.31 2.61
C SER A 318 9.06 -2.18 3.43
N ARG A 319 9.46 -1.07 2.82
CA ARG A 319 10.01 0.10 3.51
C ARG A 319 8.97 0.80 4.37
N ARG A 320 9.38 1.29 5.54
CA ARG A 320 8.62 2.21 6.42
C ARG A 320 9.49 3.43 6.68
N PHE A 321 9.04 4.61 6.24
CA PHE A 321 9.88 5.81 6.33
C PHE A 321 9.99 6.33 7.75
N VAL A 322 11.17 6.83 8.09
CA VAL A 322 11.41 7.54 9.34
C VAL A 322 10.85 8.95 9.21
N CYS A 323 9.67 9.14 9.75
CA CYS A 323 8.92 10.39 9.73
C CYS A 323 9.09 11.19 11.02
N ASP A 324 8.57 12.41 11.05
CA ASP A 324 8.62 13.30 12.21
C ASP A 324 7.84 12.71 13.42
N ALA A 325 6.83 11.86 13.15
CA ALA A 325 6.26 10.95 14.12
C ALA A 325 6.25 9.52 13.57
N MET A 326 6.46 8.54 14.45
CA MET A 326 6.32 7.12 14.15
C MET A 326 5.14 6.60 14.95
N LEU A 327 4.09 6.13 14.28
CA LEU A 327 2.99 5.41 14.93
C LEU A 327 3.49 4.07 15.48
N THR A 328 3.16 3.75 16.71
CA THR A 328 3.65 2.56 17.42
C THR A 328 2.52 1.69 17.98
N GLU A 329 2.86 0.45 18.34
CA GLU A 329 1.95 -0.44 19.08
C GLU A 329 1.38 0.23 20.34
N GLY A 330 2.19 1.05 21.04
CA GLY A 330 1.76 1.77 22.24
C GLY A 330 0.58 2.71 21.97
N GLU A 331 0.61 3.41 20.85
CA GLU A 331 -0.46 4.33 20.45
C GLU A 331 -1.71 3.58 19.98
N PHE A 332 -1.57 2.41 19.37
CA PHE A 332 -2.70 1.52 19.14
C PHE A 332 -3.37 1.12 20.47
N LEU A 333 -2.59 0.61 21.43
CA LEU A 333 -3.11 0.11 22.69
C LEU A 333 -3.75 1.22 23.56
N SER A 334 -3.22 2.44 23.52
CA SER A 334 -3.74 3.59 24.26
C SER A 334 -4.92 4.30 23.58
N ARG A 335 -5.31 3.94 22.35
CA ARG A 335 -6.29 4.67 21.53
C ARG A 335 -5.88 6.13 21.36
N ALA A 336 -4.59 6.36 21.10
CA ALA A 336 -3.99 7.68 21.12
C ALA A 336 -4.80 8.74 20.35
N VAL A 337 -4.74 9.96 20.87
CA VAL A 337 -5.29 11.17 20.27
C VAL A 337 -4.15 12.16 20.07
N PHE A 338 -4.12 12.83 18.92
CA PHE A 338 -3.06 13.77 18.59
C PHE A 338 -3.63 15.14 18.23
N PRO A 339 -2.95 16.24 18.58
CA PRO A 339 -3.39 17.58 18.19
C PRO A 339 -3.32 17.81 16.67
N ASP A 340 -2.50 17.03 15.98
CA ASP A 340 -2.29 17.05 14.52
C ASP A 340 -2.96 15.86 13.81
N GLU A 341 -4.07 15.34 14.35
CA GLU A 341 -4.82 14.26 13.70
C GLU A 341 -5.27 14.63 12.29
N ILE A 342 -5.12 13.66 11.35
CA ILE A 342 -5.61 13.74 9.99
C ILE A 342 -6.73 12.73 9.69
N GLY A 343 -7.08 11.92 10.66
CA GLY A 343 -8.10 10.89 10.62
C GLY A 343 -7.94 9.91 11.77
N ARG A 344 -8.86 8.98 11.88
CA ARG A 344 -8.81 7.88 12.87
C ARG A 344 -9.02 6.54 12.18
N TYR A 345 -8.45 5.47 12.76
CA TYR A 345 -8.64 4.14 12.20
C TYR A 345 -8.79 3.08 13.31
N ALA A 346 -9.35 1.91 12.97
CA ALA A 346 -9.71 0.90 13.95
C ALA A 346 -9.39 -0.55 13.53
N TYR A 347 -8.70 -0.75 12.38
CA TYR A 347 -8.36 -2.09 11.95
C TYR A 347 -7.38 -2.74 12.93
N PRO A 348 -7.58 -4.03 13.29
CA PRO A 348 -6.66 -4.76 14.16
C PRO A 348 -5.23 -4.77 13.64
N ILE A 349 -4.26 -4.98 14.53
CA ILE A 349 -2.88 -5.28 14.12
C ILE A 349 -2.85 -6.69 13.52
N ASP A 350 -2.91 -6.76 12.20
CA ASP A 350 -2.96 -7.97 11.39
C ASP A 350 -1.54 -8.31 10.86
N LEU A 351 -0.70 -8.72 11.79
CA LEU A 351 0.68 -9.10 11.49
C LEU A 351 0.73 -10.55 11.00
N HIS A 352 1.34 -10.79 9.85
CA HIS A 352 1.60 -12.13 9.34
C HIS A 352 3.02 -12.59 9.68
N VAL A 353 3.18 -13.86 10.09
CA VAL A 353 4.51 -14.42 10.38
C VAL A 353 5.40 -14.40 9.14
N SER A 354 6.69 -14.09 9.32
CA SER A 354 7.65 -13.98 8.21
C SER A 354 8.15 -15.33 7.69
N LYS A 355 7.93 -16.40 8.44
CA LYS A 355 8.36 -17.79 8.14
C LYS A 355 7.22 -18.78 8.41
N ALA A 356 7.28 -19.98 7.82
CA ALA A 356 6.36 -21.08 8.11
C ALA A 356 6.68 -21.71 9.48
N ASP A 357 6.42 -20.97 10.55
CA ASP A 357 6.70 -21.35 11.94
C ASP A 357 5.38 -21.49 12.71
N ALA A 358 5.08 -22.72 13.17
CA ALA A 358 3.84 -23.05 13.84
C ALA A 358 3.67 -22.34 15.20
N GLU A 359 4.74 -22.20 15.96
CA GLU A 359 4.67 -21.56 17.28
C GLU A 359 4.58 -20.02 17.15
N ALA A 360 5.27 -19.45 16.18
CA ALA A 360 5.12 -18.03 15.85
C ALA A 360 3.68 -17.74 15.36
N PHE A 361 3.10 -18.61 14.54
CA PHE A 361 1.71 -18.50 14.09
C PHE A 361 0.72 -18.55 15.26
N LYS A 362 0.86 -19.51 16.17
CA LYS A 362 -0.02 -19.62 17.35
C LYS A 362 0.05 -18.37 18.23
N ARG A 363 1.26 -17.85 18.50
CA ARG A 363 1.45 -16.62 19.28
C ARG A 363 0.79 -15.43 18.60
N MET A 364 1.08 -15.23 17.32
CA MET A 364 0.51 -14.15 16.50
C MET A 364 -1.03 -14.20 16.49
N TRP A 365 -1.60 -15.40 16.28
CA TRP A 365 -3.04 -15.61 16.23
C TRP A 365 -3.72 -15.35 17.60
N HIS A 366 -3.05 -15.74 18.69
CA HIS A 366 -3.51 -15.44 20.04
C HIS A 366 -3.52 -13.92 20.30
N GLU A 367 -2.42 -13.21 19.99
CA GLU A 367 -2.34 -11.75 20.16
C GLU A 367 -3.38 -11.02 19.30
N PHE A 368 -3.55 -11.43 18.04
CA PHE A 368 -4.56 -10.87 17.14
C PHE A 368 -5.98 -10.96 17.74
N ARG A 369 -6.31 -12.08 18.39
CA ARG A 369 -7.64 -12.32 18.95
C ARG A 369 -7.87 -11.67 20.30
N THR A 370 -6.83 -11.51 21.11
CA THR A 370 -6.96 -11.09 22.53
C THR A 370 -6.49 -9.66 22.80
N LYS A 371 -5.41 -9.23 22.13
CA LYS A 371 -4.73 -7.96 22.42
C LYS A 371 -5.03 -6.87 21.38
N TYR A 372 -5.12 -7.23 20.11
CA TYR A 372 -5.11 -6.28 19.01
C TYR A 372 -6.50 -6.05 18.39
N ARG A 373 -7.53 -6.07 19.21
CA ARG A 373 -8.90 -5.76 18.79
C ARG A 373 -9.48 -4.60 19.58
N TYR A 374 -10.21 -3.77 18.89
CA TYR A 374 -10.98 -2.70 19.50
C TYR A 374 -12.43 -3.13 19.75
N LYS A 375 -13.05 -2.50 20.76
CA LYS A 375 -14.50 -2.51 20.95
C LYS A 375 -15.14 -1.53 19.97
N LYS A 376 -16.46 -1.64 19.80
CA LYS A 376 -17.23 -0.70 18.99
C LYS A 376 -17.03 0.72 19.47
N GLY A 377 -16.79 1.65 18.53
CA GLY A 377 -16.53 3.05 18.81
C GLY A 377 -15.09 3.37 19.24
N GLU A 378 -14.22 2.37 19.40
CA GLU A 378 -12.81 2.60 19.68
C GLU A 378 -12.00 2.73 18.39
N SER A 379 -11.06 3.66 18.38
CA SER A 379 -10.13 3.91 17.27
C SER A 379 -8.88 4.62 17.75
N TYR A 380 -7.82 4.60 16.96
CA TYR A 380 -6.61 5.41 17.19
C TYR A 380 -6.55 6.57 16.20
N GLY A 381 -5.97 7.68 16.62
CA GLY A 381 -5.67 8.84 15.79
C GLY A 381 -4.45 8.60 14.89
N ILE A 382 -4.42 9.26 13.75
CA ILE A 382 -3.29 9.26 12.82
C ILE A 382 -2.73 10.68 12.79
N PRO A 383 -1.49 10.93 13.29
CA PRO A 383 -0.92 12.26 13.28
C PRO A 383 -0.41 12.65 11.89
N TYR A 384 -0.54 13.90 11.50
CA TYR A 384 0.01 14.45 10.24
C TYR A 384 1.52 14.16 10.11
N ARG A 385 2.26 14.34 11.19
CA ARG A 385 3.71 14.12 11.23
C ARG A 385 4.13 12.70 10.87
N SER A 386 3.24 11.70 10.88
CA SER A 386 3.54 10.35 10.37
C SER A 386 3.63 10.29 8.85
N LEU A 387 3.19 11.32 8.14
CA LEU A 387 3.31 11.45 6.69
C LEU A 387 4.53 12.28 6.25
N VAL A 388 5.28 12.89 7.17
CA VAL A 388 6.37 13.84 6.89
C VAL A 388 7.74 13.17 7.08
N PRO A 389 8.44 12.76 6.01
CA PRO A 389 9.78 12.17 6.12
C PRO A 389 10.77 13.15 6.73
N LYS A 390 11.58 12.69 7.70
CA LYS A 390 12.52 13.59 8.44
C LYS A 390 13.52 14.32 7.56
N SER A 391 13.94 13.73 6.46
CA SER A 391 15.03 14.23 5.62
C SER A 391 14.59 15.15 4.47
N LEU A 392 13.29 15.28 4.22
CA LEU A 392 12.76 16.03 3.07
C LEU A 392 11.71 17.04 3.52
N SER A 393 11.82 18.29 3.05
CA SER A 393 10.90 19.37 3.44
C SER A 393 9.72 19.58 2.47
N ASN A 394 9.81 19.07 1.24
CA ASN A 394 8.76 19.20 0.21
C ASN A 394 8.16 17.87 -0.22
N ALA A 395 8.23 16.85 0.64
CA ALA A 395 7.74 15.52 0.32
C ALA A 395 6.90 14.93 1.45
N LEU A 396 5.91 14.15 1.06
CA LEU A 396 5.03 13.37 1.94
C LEU A 396 5.03 11.90 1.53
N VAL A 397 4.73 11.02 2.47
CA VAL A 397 4.49 9.59 2.23
C VAL A 397 3.09 9.22 2.67
N ALA A 398 2.38 8.37 1.90
CA ALA A 398 1.07 7.88 2.29
C ALA A 398 0.89 6.39 1.99
N GLY A 399 -0.07 5.77 2.65
CA GLY A 399 -0.33 4.33 2.50
C GLY A 399 0.61 3.48 3.35
N ARG A 400 1.00 2.28 2.87
CA ARG A 400 1.68 1.28 3.70
C ARG A 400 3.12 1.63 4.11
N CYS A 401 3.73 2.67 3.52
CA CYS A 401 5.12 3.08 3.77
C CYS A 401 5.25 4.23 4.79
N LEU A 402 4.15 4.75 5.32
CA LEU A 402 4.16 5.87 6.26
C LEU A 402 4.97 5.58 7.53
N GLY A 403 5.22 6.59 8.34
CA GLY A 403 5.95 6.50 9.61
C GLY A 403 5.22 5.67 10.65
N ALA A 404 5.57 4.40 10.75
CA ALA A 404 5.02 3.47 11.73
C ALA A 404 6.02 2.40 12.11
N ASP A 405 5.90 1.83 13.34
CA ASP A 405 6.56 0.58 13.66
C ASP A 405 5.91 -0.59 12.87
N ARG A 406 6.55 -1.75 12.90
CA ARG A 406 6.10 -2.91 12.13
C ARG A 406 4.70 -3.39 12.52
N LYS A 407 4.35 -3.34 13.82
CA LYS A 407 3.05 -3.76 14.32
C LYS A 407 1.96 -2.78 13.88
N MET A 408 2.21 -1.50 14.07
CA MET A 408 1.26 -0.47 13.67
C MET A 408 1.06 -0.41 12.16
N GLN A 409 2.13 -0.64 11.37
CA GLN A 409 2.04 -0.76 9.93
C GLN A 409 1.06 -1.87 9.52
N ALA A 410 1.02 -3.01 10.23
CA ALA A 410 0.11 -4.10 9.94
C ALA A 410 -1.38 -3.72 10.13
N SER A 411 -1.69 -2.68 10.90
CA SER A 411 -3.02 -2.09 11.01
C SER A 411 -3.30 -1.06 9.91
N ILE A 412 -2.43 -0.04 9.80
CA ILE A 412 -2.73 1.16 8.98
C ILE A 412 -2.58 0.90 7.47
N ARG A 413 -1.86 -0.15 7.04
CA ARG A 413 -1.58 -0.48 5.63
C ARG A 413 -2.79 -0.91 4.81
N VAL A 414 -3.89 -1.32 5.44
CA VAL A 414 -5.05 -1.80 4.70
C VAL A 414 -5.75 -0.67 3.96
N MET A 415 -6.40 -1.00 2.85
CA MET A 415 -6.85 -0.01 1.87
C MET A 415 -7.69 1.15 2.43
N PRO A 416 -8.65 0.95 3.37
CA PRO A 416 -9.37 2.08 3.95
C PRO A 416 -8.47 3.04 4.74
N GLY A 417 -7.46 2.54 5.46
CA GLY A 417 -6.42 3.37 6.09
C GLY A 417 -5.57 4.13 5.07
N CYS A 418 -5.33 3.52 3.91
CA CYS A 418 -4.63 4.19 2.80
C CYS A 418 -5.47 5.33 2.19
N PHE A 419 -6.81 5.23 2.15
CA PHE A 419 -7.65 6.35 1.72
C PHE A 419 -7.55 7.54 2.66
N ILE A 420 -7.59 7.31 3.98
CA ILE A 420 -7.43 8.36 4.99
C ILE A 420 -6.09 9.09 4.82
N THR A 421 -4.99 8.33 4.79
CA THR A 421 -3.64 8.90 4.71
C THR A 421 -3.37 9.55 3.36
N GLY A 422 -3.89 8.99 2.26
CA GLY A 422 -3.80 9.57 0.92
C GLY A 422 -4.56 10.88 0.80
N GLN A 423 -5.82 10.92 1.25
CA GLN A 423 -6.62 12.15 1.27
C GLN A 423 -5.91 13.26 2.04
N ALA A 424 -5.36 12.93 3.21
CA ALA A 424 -4.64 13.91 4.03
C ALA A 424 -3.35 14.39 3.38
N ALA A 425 -2.56 13.48 2.78
CA ALA A 425 -1.34 13.84 2.07
C ALA A 425 -1.63 14.74 0.86
N GLY A 426 -2.70 14.46 0.10
CA GLY A 426 -3.10 15.28 -1.04
C GLY A 426 -3.53 16.70 -0.63
N ALA A 427 -4.35 16.80 0.41
CA ALA A 427 -4.76 18.12 0.96
C ALA A 427 -3.55 18.91 1.48
N ALA A 428 -2.67 18.24 2.24
CA ALA A 428 -1.46 18.87 2.77
C ALA A 428 -0.51 19.33 1.67
N ALA A 429 -0.28 18.49 0.66
CA ALA A 429 0.57 18.83 -0.49
C ALA A 429 0.04 20.05 -1.24
N ALA A 430 -1.26 20.10 -1.52
CA ALA A 430 -1.89 21.23 -2.19
C ALA A 430 -1.77 22.53 -1.38
N LEU A 431 -2.03 22.46 -0.07
CA LEU A 431 -1.92 23.64 0.81
C LEU A 431 -0.47 24.13 0.93
N ALA A 432 0.51 23.22 1.02
CA ALA A 432 1.93 23.58 1.05
C ALA A 432 2.39 24.20 -0.28
N ALA A 433 1.90 23.67 -1.41
CA ALA A 433 2.25 24.15 -2.76
C ALA A 433 1.77 25.59 -3.07
N VAL A 434 0.79 26.11 -2.34
CA VAL A 434 0.38 27.54 -2.44
C VAL A 434 1.53 28.49 -2.07
N LYS A 435 2.44 28.04 -1.19
CA LYS A 435 3.64 28.79 -0.78
C LYS A 435 4.86 28.26 -1.52
N ASP A 436 5.82 27.75 -0.80
CA ASP A 436 7.10 27.24 -1.30
C ASP A 436 7.20 25.71 -1.30
N GLY A 437 6.11 25.04 -0.96
CA GLY A 437 6.04 23.58 -0.89
C GLY A 437 6.61 22.98 0.41
N ASP A 438 6.94 23.78 1.43
CA ASP A 438 7.39 23.23 2.71
C ASP A 438 6.23 22.63 3.49
N VAL A 439 6.22 21.28 3.56
CA VAL A 439 5.19 20.49 4.24
C VAL A 439 5.30 20.55 5.77
N ARG A 440 6.47 20.97 6.32
CA ARG A 440 6.66 21.17 7.77
C ARG A 440 6.13 22.50 8.27
N ALA A 441 6.18 23.51 7.41
CA ALA A 441 5.66 24.84 7.70
C ALA A 441 4.13 24.94 7.53
N LEU A 442 3.46 23.82 7.27
CA LEU A 442 2.02 23.76 7.07
C LEU A 442 1.26 24.08 8.37
N ASP A 443 0.27 24.95 8.31
CA ASP A 443 -0.71 25.14 9.37
C ASP A 443 -1.63 23.91 9.46
N VAL A 444 -1.38 23.10 10.50
CA VAL A 444 -2.16 21.87 10.74
C VAL A 444 -3.65 22.17 10.98
N LYS A 445 -4.01 23.29 11.59
CA LYS A 445 -5.42 23.67 11.78
C LYS A 445 -6.12 24.00 10.47
N ALA A 446 -5.39 24.64 9.55
CA ALA A 446 -5.91 24.86 8.19
C ALA A 446 -6.09 23.54 7.45
N LEU A 447 -5.14 22.60 7.59
CA LEU A 447 -5.27 21.24 7.04
C LEU A 447 -6.49 20.51 7.60
N GLN A 448 -6.64 20.48 8.92
CA GLN A 448 -7.77 19.82 9.60
C GLN A 448 -9.12 20.41 9.16
N LYS A 449 -9.21 21.73 9.06
CA LYS A 449 -10.39 22.42 8.53
C LYS A 449 -10.70 21.95 7.11
N ARG A 450 -9.67 21.95 6.23
CA ARG A 450 -9.85 21.53 4.84
C ARG A 450 -10.28 20.07 4.72
N LEU A 451 -9.70 19.18 5.53
CA LEU A 451 -10.08 17.76 5.57
C LEU A 451 -11.54 17.56 5.98
N LYS A 452 -12.03 18.33 6.98
CA LYS A 452 -13.46 18.31 7.37
C LYS A 452 -14.37 18.79 6.24
N GLU A 453 -13.99 19.84 5.52
CA GLU A 453 -14.73 20.32 4.34
C GLU A 453 -14.79 19.25 3.23
N LEU A 454 -13.80 18.37 3.15
CA LEU A 454 -13.72 17.23 2.22
C LEU A 454 -14.37 15.96 2.78
N GLY A 455 -15.05 16.04 3.91
CA GLY A 455 -15.80 14.94 4.52
C GLY A 455 -14.99 14.02 5.42
N ALA A 456 -13.72 14.31 5.75
CA ALA A 456 -12.93 13.45 6.63
C ALA A 456 -13.50 13.38 8.07
N TYR A 457 -13.46 12.19 8.66
CA TYR A 457 -13.85 11.99 10.06
C TYR A 457 -12.75 12.45 11.01
N LEU A 458 -12.93 13.59 11.64
CA LEU A 458 -11.99 14.25 12.55
C LEU A 458 -12.70 14.78 13.80
N PRO A 459 -13.11 13.91 14.74
CA PRO A 459 -13.90 14.32 15.88
C PRO A 459 -13.14 15.18 16.91
N ASN A 460 -11.79 15.09 16.92
CA ASN A 460 -10.93 15.76 17.89
C ASN A 460 -10.23 17.02 17.34
N ALA A 461 -10.48 17.40 16.10
CA ALA A 461 -9.80 18.54 15.44
C ALA A 461 -10.67 19.81 15.40
#